data_445b8651f9b00d45d627c76e949d700b
#
_entry.id   445b8651f9b00d45d627c76e949d700b
#
_cell.length_a   1.000
_cell.length_b   1.000
_cell.length_c   1.000
_cell.angle_alpha   90.00
_cell.angle_beta   90.00
_cell.angle_gamma   90.00
#
_symmetry.space_group_name_H-M   'P 1'
#
loop_
_entity.id
_entity.type
_entity.pdbx_description
1 polymer ?
#
loop_
_entity_poly.entity_id
_entity_poly.type
_entity_poly.pdbx_seq_one_letter_code
_entity_poly.pdbx_strand_id
1 'polypeptide(L)'
;MRSLLLLITVLVFSVSTVNAQSITKEINKEIKELRKGIASFYHNKFEGRKTATGEIFDQDKYTAACNTLKLGSYVRVTNLNNNKVVYVRINDRMAANNKRCIDLASVAADKLDFRKSGITRVKVEVVPSSEGKLGILAQRNAEFVASSKEL
;
A
#
# COMPACT_ATOMS: atom_id res chain seq x y z
N MET A 1 48.14 15.59 24.25
CA MET A 1 47.89 14.69 23.13
C MET A 1 46.99 13.48 23.47
N ARG A 2 47.22 12.78 24.57
CA ARG A 2 46.35 11.61 24.97
C ARG A 2 44.88 11.95 25.21
N SER A 3 44.58 13.11 25.83
CA SER A 3 43.18 13.54 26.08
C SER A 3 42.41 13.92 24.81
N LEU A 4 43.10 14.48 23.83
CA LEU A 4 42.47 14.86 22.54
C LEU A 4 42.12 13.63 21.70
N LEU A 5 42.95 12.59 21.72
CA LEU A 5 42.66 11.31 21.03
C LEU A 5 41.45 10.60 21.63
N LEU A 6 41.32 10.61 22.97
CA LEU A 6 40.17 10.02 23.67
C LEU A 6 38.85 10.73 23.34
N LEU A 7 38.87 12.06 23.23
CA LEU A 7 37.67 12.83 22.83
C LEU A 7 37.25 12.54 21.40
N ILE A 8 38.17 12.39 20.47
CA ILE A 8 37.89 12.08 19.07
C ILE A 8 37.30 10.67 18.93
N THR A 9 37.81 9.67 19.66
CA THR A 9 37.31 8.31 19.63
C THR A 9 35.88 8.20 20.20
N VAL A 10 35.56 8.92 21.27
CA VAL A 10 34.21 8.97 21.83
C VAL A 10 33.23 9.63 20.86
N LEU A 11 33.63 10.71 20.19
CA LEU A 11 32.77 11.42 19.24
C LEU A 11 32.45 10.57 18.00
N VAL A 12 33.45 9.86 17.45
CA VAL A 12 33.24 8.96 16.29
C VAL A 12 32.32 7.78 16.66
N PHE A 13 32.46 7.24 17.87
CA PHE A 13 31.63 6.15 18.33
C PHE A 13 30.16 6.60 18.53
N SER A 14 29.93 7.82 19.05
CA SER A 14 28.56 8.35 19.26
C SER A 14 27.86 8.64 17.94
N VAL A 15 28.51 9.14 16.92
CA VAL A 15 27.94 9.38 15.59
C VAL A 15 27.56 8.07 14.90
N SER A 16 28.40 7.03 15.04
CA SER A 16 28.11 5.70 14.46
C SER A 16 26.91 5.04 15.10
N THR A 17 26.71 5.18 16.41
CA THR A 17 25.56 4.58 17.12
C THR A 17 24.24 5.29 16.78
N VAL A 18 24.25 6.61 16.64
CA VAL A 18 23.06 7.38 16.24
C VAL A 18 22.61 6.99 14.83
N ASN A 19 23.53 6.80 13.91
CA ASN A 19 23.20 6.40 12.54
C ASN A 19 22.64 4.97 12.47
N ALA A 20 23.19 4.04 13.21
CA ALA A 20 22.69 2.67 13.31
C ALA A 20 21.27 2.59 13.91
N GLN A 21 20.97 3.38 14.94
CA GLN A 21 19.67 3.44 15.57
C GLN A 21 18.59 4.02 14.66
N SER A 22 18.91 5.05 13.87
CA SER A 22 17.97 5.64 12.91
C SER A 22 17.64 4.67 11.79
N ILE A 23 18.63 3.98 11.24
CA ILE A 23 18.44 2.96 10.20
C ILE A 23 17.59 1.78 10.73
N THR A 24 17.89 1.31 11.93
CA THR A 24 17.11 0.22 12.56
C THR A 24 15.67 0.62 12.81
N LYS A 25 15.42 1.87 13.20
CA LYS A 25 14.06 2.41 13.42
C LYS A 25 13.27 2.49 12.09
N GLU A 26 13.91 2.90 11.00
CA GLU A 26 13.30 2.94 9.67
C GLU A 26 12.99 1.53 9.14
N ILE A 27 13.94 0.60 9.25
CA ILE A 27 13.73 -0.81 8.87
C ILE A 27 12.57 -1.43 9.66
N ASN A 28 12.52 -1.22 10.98
CA ASN A 28 11.44 -1.73 11.82
C ASN A 28 10.08 -1.09 11.49
N LYS A 29 10.06 0.18 11.09
CA LYS A 29 8.86 0.86 10.61
C LYS A 29 8.38 0.25 9.30
N GLU A 30 9.27 0.02 8.35
CA GLU A 30 8.98 -0.60 7.07
C GLU A 30 8.47 -2.04 7.22
N ILE A 31 9.10 -2.84 8.09
CA ILE A 31 8.65 -4.21 8.44
C ILE A 31 7.28 -4.18 9.10
N LYS A 32 7.00 -3.21 9.98
CA LYS A 32 5.72 -3.07 10.69
C LYS A 32 4.56 -2.74 9.74
N GLU A 33 4.84 -2.06 8.63
CA GLU A 33 3.86 -1.67 7.62
C GLU A 33 3.63 -2.73 6.53
N LEU A 34 4.41 -3.83 6.56
CA LEU A 34 4.24 -4.97 5.67
C LEU A 34 3.18 -5.93 6.22
N ARG A 35 2.17 -6.23 5.43
CA ARG A 35 1.08 -7.14 5.80
C ARG A 35 0.87 -8.23 4.74
N LYS A 36 0.66 -9.45 5.21
CA LYS A 36 0.22 -10.57 4.36
C LYS A 36 -1.17 -11.01 4.83
N GLY A 37 -2.03 -11.34 3.88
CA GLY A 37 -3.39 -11.78 4.20
C GLY A 37 -4.22 -12.06 2.96
N ILE A 38 -5.53 -12.14 3.16
CA ILE A 38 -6.50 -12.34 2.09
C ILE A 38 -7.04 -10.99 1.63
N ALA A 39 -7.05 -10.77 0.32
CA ALA A 39 -7.76 -9.68 -0.33
C ALA A 39 -9.08 -10.20 -0.94
N SER A 40 -10.09 -9.36 -0.96
CA SER A 40 -11.27 -9.46 -1.80
C SER A 40 -11.50 -8.14 -2.54
N PHE A 41 -12.63 -7.98 -3.18
CA PHE A 41 -13.03 -6.74 -3.81
C PHE A 41 -14.50 -6.41 -3.49
N TYR A 42 -14.86 -5.14 -3.65
CA TYR A 42 -16.20 -4.65 -3.37
C TYR A 42 -17.24 -5.24 -4.32
N HIS A 43 -18.40 -5.57 -3.75
CA HIS A 43 -19.59 -5.87 -4.54
C HIS A 43 -20.14 -4.58 -5.16
N ASN A 44 -20.73 -4.67 -6.36
CA ASN A 44 -21.26 -3.50 -7.11
C ASN A 44 -22.35 -2.71 -6.35
N LYS A 45 -23.05 -3.33 -5.39
CA LYS A 45 -24.03 -2.63 -4.53
C LYS A 45 -23.49 -1.47 -3.70
N PHE A 46 -22.15 -1.36 -3.60
CA PHE A 46 -21.47 -0.29 -2.87
C PHE A 46 -21.13 0.92 -3.76
N GLU A 47 -21.26 0.78 -5.09
CA GLU A 47 -21.07 1.88 -6.03
C GLU A 47 -21.92 3.10 -5.64
N GLY A 48 -21.35 4.30 -5.67
CA GLY A 48 -22.03 5.54 -5.33
C GLY A 48 -22.23 5.81 -3.83
N ARG A 49 -21.82 4.91 -2.93
CA ARG A 49 -21.91 5.12 -1.47
C ARG A 49 -20.73 5.95 -0.96
N LYS A 50 -20.94 6.66 0.16
CA LYS A 50 -19.84 7.36 0.84
C LYS A 50 -18.91 6.35 1.53
N THR A 51 -17.61 6.57 1.34
CA THR A 51 -16.53 5.86 2.04
C THR A 51 -16.28 6.47 3.42
N ALA A 52 -15.39 5.87 4.21
CA ALA A 52 -14.98 6.40 5.52
C ALA A 52 -14.26 7.76 5.43
N THR A 53 -13.70 8.13 4.28
CA THR A 53 -13.14 9.47 4.05
C THR A 53 -14.20 10.49 3.59
N GLY A 54 -15.45 10.06 3.34
CA GLY A 54 -16.53 10.88 2.81
C GLY A 54 -16.57 10.99 1.28
N GLU A 55 -15.60 10.41 0.59
CA GLU A 55 -15.59 10.33 -0.88
C GLU A 55 -16.70 9.38 -1.38
N ILE A 56 -17.16 9.59 -2.59
CA ILE A 56 -18.06 8.64 -3.25
C ILE A 56 -17.23 7.46 -3.77
N PHE A 57 -17.62 6.24 -3.36
CA PHE A 57 -17.00 5.02 -3.84
C PHE A 57 -17.29 4.81 -5.33
N ASP A 58 -16.25 4.41 -6.04
CA ASP A 58 -16.24 4.24 -7.49
C ASP A 58 -15.35 3.02 -7.81
N GLN A 59 -15.91 2.04 -8.50
CA GLN A 59 -15.24 0.79 -8.86
C GLN A 59 -14.06 0.97 -9.83
N ASP A 60 -14.05 2.10 -10.57
CA ASP A 60 -13.03 2.43 -11.56
C ASP A 60 -11.88 3.24 -10.96
N LYS A 61 -11.90 3.52 -9.65
CA LYS A 61 -10.82 4.19 -8.95
C LYS A 61 -9.93 3.19 -8.20
N TYR A 62 -8.63 3.42 -8.26
CA TYR A 62 -7.63 2.64 -7.51
C TYR A 62 -7.67 2.98 -6.02
N THR A 63 -8.73 2.51 -5.34
CA THR A 63 -8.96 2.69 -3.90
C THR A 63 -9.24 1.35 -3.21
N ALA A 64 -9.17 1.34 -1.89
CA ALA A 64 -9.40 0.15 -1.09
C ALA A 64 -9.89 0.48 0.34
N ALA A 65 -10.56 -0.50 0.97
CA ALA A 65 -10.82 -0.52 2.40
C ALA A 65 -9.80 -1.37 3.15
N CYS A 66 -9.36 -0.86 4.29
CA CYS A 66 -8.50 -1.60 5.22
C CYS A 66 -8.74 -1.10 6.64
N ASN A 67 -8.95 -2.04 7.61
CA ASN A 67 -9.25 -1.67 9.00
C ASN A 67 -8.01 -1.30 9.82
N THR A 68 -6.83 -1.63 9.35
CA THR A 68 -5.58 -1.56 10.13
C THR A 68 -4.60 -0.49 9.65
N LEU A 69 -4.74 -0.01 8.43
CA LEU A 69 -3.90 1.06 7.88
C LEU A 69 -4.59 2.42 8.02
N LYS A 70 -3.80 3.49 8.09
CA LYS A 70 -4.32 4.86 8.18
C LYS A 70 -5.08 5.22 6.90
N LEU A 71 -6.24 5.88 7.02
CA LEU A 71 -6.95 6.47 5.88
C LEU A 71 -6.04 7.50 5.18
N GLY A 72 -6.07 7.49 3.85
CA GLY A 72 -5.21 8.31 3.02
C GLY A 72 -3.85 7.67 2.70
N SER A 73 -3.47 6.54 3.33
CA SER A 73 -2.24 5.82 3.00
C SER A 73 -2.28 5.28 1.59
N TYR A 74 -1.13 5.30 0.93
CA TYR A 74 -0.91 4.60 -0.34
C TYR A 74 -0.24 3.27 -0.08
N VAL A 75 -0.66 2.23 -0.79
CA VAL A 75 -0.12 0.88 -0.65
C VAL A 75 0.17 0.26 -2.01
N ARG A 76 1.23 -0.52 -2.04
CA ARG A 76 1.51 -1.49 -3.10
C ARG A 76 0.96 -2.83 -2.68
N VAL A 77 0.06 -3.41 -3.47
CA VAL A 77 -0.53 -4.72 -3.24
C VAL A 77 0.01 -5.69 -4.27
N THR A 78 0.60 -6.78 -3.81
CA THR A 78 1.12 -7.86 -4.65
C THR A 78 0.25 -9.10 -4.47
N ASN A 79 -0.30 -9.64 -5.54
CA ASN A 79 -0.95 -10.94 -5.53
C ASN A 79 0.12 -12.04 -5.47
N LEU A 80 0.12 -12.82 -4.39
CA LEU A 80 1.16 -13.84 -4.13
C LEU A 80 1.00 -15.11 -4.99
N ASN A 81 -0.10 -15.24 -5.74
CA ASN A 81 -0.32 -16.39 -6.61
C ASN A 81 0.23 -16.17 -8.03
N ASN A 82 0.33 -14.91 -8.49
CA ASN A 82 0.76 -14.58 -9.86
C ASN A 82 1.77 -13.43 -9.94
N ASN A 83 2.20 -12.86 -8.81
CA ASN A 83 3.13 -11.73 -8.68
C ASN A 83 2.68 -10.41 -9.34
N LYS A 84 1.41 -10.30 -9.78
CA LYS A 84 0.88 -9.03 -10.28
C LYS A 84 0.79 -8.00 -9.15
N VAL A 85 0.99 -6.73 -9.49
CA VAL A 85 1.07 -5.61 -8.56
C VAL A 85 0.07 -4.53 -8.94
N VAL A 86 -0.53 -3.90 -7.91
CA VAL A 86 -1.36 -2.71 -8.06
C VAL A 86 -1.06 -1.71 -6.94
N TYR A 87 -1.11 -0.42 -7.26
CA TYR A 87 -1.06 0.68 -6.29
C TYR A 87 -2.48 1.19 -6.05
N VAL A 88 -2.85 1.32 -4.77
CA VAL A 88 -4.17 1.84 -4.36
C VAL A 88 -4.04 2.79 -3.18
N ARG A 89 -5.04 3.65 -2.98
CA ARG A 89 -5.15 4.50 -1.79
C ARG A 89 -6.22 3.94 -0.86
N ILE A 90 -5.90 3.88 0.43
CA ILE A 90 -6.85 3.48 1.47
C ILE A 90 -7.78 4.65 1.78
N ASN A 91 -9.06 4.53 1.44
CA ASN A 91 -10.07 5.57 1.67
C ASN A 91 -11.30 5.06 2.42
N ASP A 92 -11.33 3.77 2.77
CA ASP A 92 -12.51 3.20 3.40
C ASP A 92 -12.16 2.17 4.50
N ARG A 93 -13.19 1.74 5.21
CA ARG A 93 -13.17 0.72 6.26
C ARG A 93 -14.09 -0.44 5.91
N MET A 94 -13.65 -1.64 6.25
CA MET A 94 -14.48 -2.84 6.21
C MET A 94 -15.31 -2.96 7.50
N ALA A 95 -16.31 -3.83 7.51
CA ALA A 95 -17.03 -4.19 8.75
C ALA A 95 -16.02 -4.66 9.82
N ALA A 96 -16.28 -4.30 11.09
CA ALA A 96 -15.33 -4.50 12.19
C ALA A 96 -14.93 -5.98 12.41
N ASN A 97 -15.82 -6.92 12.11
CA ASN A 97 -15.58 -8.36 12.20
C ASN A 97 -14.90 -8.96 10.96
N ASN A 98 -14.62 -8.17 9.93
CA ASN A 98 -13.98 -8.63 8.72
C ASN A 98 -12.50 -8.93 8.97
N LYS A 99 -12.08 -10.18 8.74
CA LYS A 99 -10.71 -10.66 8.98
C LYS A 99 -9.81 -10.56 7.75
N ARG A 100 -10.35 -10.08 6.60
CA ARG A 100 -9.52 -9.86 5.40
C ARG A 100 -8.53 -8.72 5.61
N CYS A 101 -7.44 -8.76 4.87
CA CYS A 101 -6.40 -7.74 4.93
C CYS A 101 -6.84 -6.45 4.24
N ILE A 102 -7.53 -6.57 3.10
CA ILE A 102 -7.90 -5.45 2.24
C ILE A 102 -9.07 -5.85 1.32
N ASP A 103 -9.99 -4.93 1.08
CA ASP A 103 -11.03 -5.03 0.05
C ASP A 103 -10.75 -3.97 -1.03
N LEU A 104 -10.56 -4.40 -2.27
CA LEU A 104 -10.14 -3.58 -3.41
C LEU A 104 -11.32 -3.12 -4.25
N ALA A 105 -11.24 -1.95 -4.89
CA ALA A 105 -12.13 -1.61 -5.98
C ALA A 105 -11.95 -2.59 -7.16
N SER A 106 -12.95 -2.73 -8.01
CA SER A 106 -12.97 -3.73 -9.08
C SER A 106 -11.80 -3.60 -10.05
N VAL A 107 -11.46 -2.39 -10.45
CA VAL A 107 -10.32 -2.12 -11.35
C VAL A 107 -8.99 -2.65 -10.78
N ALA A 108 -8.80 -2.54 -9.47
CA ALA A 108 -7.60 -3.07 -8.82
C ALA A 108 -7.60 -4.61 -8.75
N ALA A 109 -8.76 -5.22 -8.54
CA ALA A 109 -8.91 -6.68 -8.56
C ALA A 109 -8.68 -7.26 -9.97
N ASP A 110 -9.11 -6.55 -11.01
CA ASP A 110 -8.84 -6.90 -12.41
C ASP A 110 -7.34 -6.82 -12.71
N LYS A 111 -6.68 -5.75 -12.28
CA LYS A 111 -5.23 -5.57 -12.42
C LYS A 111 -4.42 -6.69 -11.75
N LEU A 112 -4.87 -7.16 -10.60
CA LEU A 112 -4.27 -8.30 -9.88
C LEU A 112 -4.71 -9.66 -10.42
N ASP A 113 -5.68 -9.70 -11.35
CA ASP A 113 -6.18 -10.89 -12.02
C ASP A 113 -6.74 -11.94 -11.04
N PHE A 114 -7.67 -11.51 -10.17
CA PHE A 114 -8.35 -12.44 -9.26
C PHE A 114 -9.87 -12.26 -9.19
N ARG A 115 -10.48 -11.46 -10.08
CA ARG A 115 -11.94 -11.26 -10.13
C ARG A 115 -12.71 -12.59 -10.20
N LYS A 116 -12.21 -13.54 -10.99
CA LYS A 116 -12.84 -14.87 -11.14
C LYS A 116 -12.77 -15.70 -9.85
N SER A 117 -11.71 -15.54 -9.08
CA SER A 117 -11.49 -16.30 -7.83
C SER A 117 -12.23 -15.70 -6.64
N GLY A 118 -12.64 -14.42 -6.71
CA GLY A 118 -13.29 -13.69 -5.62
C GLY A 118 -12.35 -13.23 -4.51
N ILE A 119 -11.34 -14.03 -4.19
CA ILE A 119 -10.31 -13.76 -3.17
C ILE A 119 -8.93 -14.20 -3.65
N THR A 120 -7.88 -13.61 -3.08
CA THR A 120 -6.50 -14.03 -3.30
C THR A 120 -5.61 -13.72 -2.11
N ARG A 121 -4.46 -14.40 -2.02
CA ARG A 121 -3.42 -14.06 -1.03
C ARG A 121 -2.60 -12.89 -1.51
N VAL A 122 -2.41 -11.91 -0.65
CA VAL A 122 -1.66 -10.69 -0.99
C VAL A 122 -0.59 -10.37 0.03
N LYS A 123 0.40 -9.61 -0.44
CA LYS A 123 1.30 -8.80 0.36
C LYS A 123 0.91 -7.33 0.15
N VAL A 124 0.70 -6.60 1.24
CA VAL A 124 0.35 -5.17 1.24
C VAL A 124 1.49 -4.39 1.90
N GLU A 125 2.04 -3.44 1.20
CA GLU A 125 3.18 -2.61 1.63
C GLU A 125 2.77 -1.14 1.57
N VAL A 126 2.90 -0.42 2.69
CA VAL A 126 2.72 1.03 2.70
C VAL A 126 3.88 1.67 1.96
N VAL A 127 3.57 2.57 1.05
CA VAL A 127 4.56 3.28 0.24
C VAL A 127 4.45 4.79 0.45
N PRO A 128 5.51 5.57 0.17
CA PRO A 128 5.44 7.02 0.16
C PRO A 128 4.32 7.53 -0.75
N SER A 129 3.66 8.63 -0.38
CA SER A 129 2.53 9.14 -1.15
C SER A 129 2.92 9.55 -2.58
N SER A 130 4.15 9.99 -2.81
CA SER A 130 4.70 10.27 -4.14
C SER A 130 4.76 9.02 -5.00
N GLU A 131 5.29 7.91 -4.48
CA GLU A 131 5.34 6.61 -5.17
C GLU A 131 3.93 6.10 -5.48
N GLY A 132 3.04 6.11 -4.48
CA GLY A 132 1.67 5.63 -4.66
C GLY A 132 0.88 6.41 -5.69
N LYS A 133 0.99 7.75 -5.69
CA LYS A 133 0.35 8.61 -6.69
C LYS A 133 0.87 8.34 -8.10
N LEU A 134 2.19 8.24 -8.27
CA LEU A 134 2.82 7.91 -9.55
C LEU A 134 2.40 6.52 -10.04
N GLY A 135 2.37 5.52 -9.15
CA GLY A 135 1.92 4.17 -9.47
C GLY A 135 0.48 4.14 -9.97
N ILE A 136 -0.45 4.83 -9.28
CA ILE A 136 -1.86 4.96 -9.71
C ILE A 136 -1.96 5.67 -11.07
N LEU A 137 -1.22 6.75 -11.26
CA LEU A 137 -1.23 7.49 -12.54
C LEU A 137 -0.74 6.61 -13.70
N ALA A 138 0.35 5.88 -13.50
CA ALA A 138 0.90 4.97 -14.50
C ALA A 138 -0.10 3.85 -14.87
N GLN A 139 -0.81 3.30 -13.90
CA GLN A 139 -1.86 2.30 -14.11
C GLN A 139 -3.00 2.84 -15.00
N ARG A 140 -3.51 4.02 -14.67
CA ARG A 140 -4.57 4.68 -15.45
C ARG A 140 -4.15 4.99 -16.88
N ASN A 141 -2.93 5.49 -17.06
CA ASN A 141 -2.41 5.78 -18.40
C ASN A 141 -2.28 4.50 -19.25
N ALA A 142 -1.84 3.39 -18.65
CA ALA A 142 -1.75 2.12 -19.34
C ALA A 142 -3.12 1.58 -19.79
N GLU A 143 -4.18 1.78 -18.98
CA GLU A 143 -5.55 1.43 -19.33
C GLU A 143 -6.09 2.29 -20.48
N PHE A 144 -5.86 3.60 -20.40
CA PHE A 144 -6.25 4.51 -21.48
C PHE A 144 -5.61 4.14 -22.81
N VAL A 145 -4.30 3.84 -22.82
CA VAL A 145 -3.58 3.40 -24.03
C VAL A 145 -4.09 2.05 -24.54
N ALA A 146 -4.45 1.12 -23.65
CA ALA A 146 -5.00 -0.16 -24.05
C ALA A 146 -6.37 0.01 -24.73
N SER A 147 -7.28 0.78 -24.12
CA SER A 147 -8.63 1.03 -24.65
C SER A 147 -8.61 1.80 -25.98
N SER A 148 -7.63 2.68 -26.20
CA SER A 148 -7.51 3.43 -27.46
C SER A 148 -6.97 2.62 -28.64
N LYS A 149 -6.45 1.41 -28.41
CA LYS A 149 -5.97 0.50 -29.48
C LYS A 149 -7.05 -0.49 -29.94
N GLU A 150 -8.15 -0.59 -29.22
CA GLU A 150 -9.28 -1.47 -29.56
C GLU A 150 -10.37 -0.75 -30.37
N LEU A 151 -10.19 0.55 -30.64
CA LEU A 151 -11.03 1.39 -31.51
C LEU A 151 -10.41 1.57 -32.89
#